data_bc3e6be5986100b1d440960425518c8c
#
_entry.id   bc3e6be5986100b1d440960425518c8c
#
_cell.length_a   1.000
_cell.length_b   1.000
_cell.length_c   1.000
_cell.angle_alpha   90.00
_cell.angle_beta   90.00
_cell.angle_gamma   90.00
#
_symmetry.space_group_name_H-M   'P 1'
#
loop_
_entity.id
_entity.type
_entity.pdbx_description
1 polymer ?
#
loop_
_entity_poly.entity_id
_entity_poly.type
_entity_poly.pdbx_seq_one_letter_code
_entity_poly.pdbx_strand_id
1 'polypeptide(L)'
;GGRIKRVSPQRPKVAKSTRVLDLKGKVLMPGLCDGHVHVTALTPDFSALARYSPFYTAARSADVLDGMLMRGFTTVRDAGGADYGLAKAVDEGYMRGPRILFCGKALSQTGGHGDVRAAGENFTFEGCFCCPGLGRIADGVDEMRRAARDEIRKGATQIKLMVSGGVSSPTDRVDSTQFSMDEIIAAVEEAEAANIHVMAHAYTARAVNRAIVGGVRSIEHGNLIDETSVELFVKHGTFYVPTLSTYNAIKAEGLKAGFPPELLSKLDDVLVAGGRALAMAYDGGVKMVYGTDLLGDMHRHQLKEFGLRAKVVSAAELIRSATCNAAELFGMQGEIGTVSVG
;
A
#
# COMPACT_ATOMS: atom_id res chain seq x y z
N GLY A 1 5.17 -24.40 -16.61
CA GLY A 1 3.99 -24.37 -16.04
C GLY A 1 3.57 -23.23 -15.14
N GLY A 2 3.66 -23.33 -13.83
CA GLY A 2 3.22 -22.28 -12.90
C GLY A 2 1.69 -22.17 -12.70
N ARG A 3 0.91 -23.09 -13.29
CA ARG A 3 -0.55 -23.10 -13.17
C ARG A 3 -1.06 -24.40 -12.55
N ILE A 4 -2.14 -24.32 -11.76
CA ILE A 4 -2.79 -25.48 -11.14
C ILE A 4 -3.57 -26.25 -12.22
N LYS A 5 -3.14 -27.48 -12.53
CA LYS A 5 -3.80 -28.30 -13.53
C LYS A 5 -5.07 -29.00 -13.03
N ARG A 6 -5.12 -29.33 -11.74
CA ARG A 6 -6.23 -30.07 -11.16
C ARG A 6 -6.31 -29.87 -9.64
N VAL A 7 -7.51 -29.71 -9.13
CA VAL A 7 -7.89 -29.82 -7.72
C VAL A 7 -8.86 -31.00 -7.64
N SER A 8 -8.61 -31.98 -6.75
CA SER A 8 -9.43 -33.19 -6.67
C SER A 8 -9.39 -33.76 -5.23
N PRO A 9 -10.53 -34.26 -4.73
CA PRO A 9 -10.56 -34.96 -3.43
C PRO A 9 -9.84 -36.31 -3.48
N GLN A 10 -9.62 -36.87 -4.68
CA GLN A 10 -8.93 -38.14 -4.86
C GLN A 10 -7.48 -37.92 -5.26
N ARG A 11 -6.57 -38.75 -4.70
CA ARG A 11 -5.17 -38.73 -5.07
C ARG A 11 -5.01 -39.07 -6.55
N PRO A 12 -4.43 -38.21 -7.38
CA PRO A 12 -4.21 -38.50 -8.80
C PRO A 12 -3.10 -39.55 -8.96
N LYS A 13 -3.21 -40.39 -9.99
CA LYS A 13 -2.08 -41.22 -10.46
C LYS A 13 -1.08 -40.29 -11.14
N VAL A 14 0.16 -40.30 -10.64
CA VAL A 14 1.26 -39.46 -11.16
C VAL A 14 2.43 -40.34 -11.60
N ALA A 15 3.25 -39.83 -12.53
CA ALA A 15 4.46 -40.53 -12.97
C ALA A 15 5.44 -40.69 -11.80
N LYS A 16 6.30 -41.73 -11.83
CA LYS A 16 7.31 -41.99 -10.79
C LYS A 16 8.30 -40.83 -10.61
N SER A 17 8.53 -40.04 -11.67
CA SER A 17 9.39 -38.86 -11.66
C SER A 17 8.73 -37.61 -11.06
N THR A 18 7.44 -37.65 -10.75
CA THR A 18 6.72 -36.51 -10.19
C THR A 18 7.10 -36.28 -8.73
N ARG A 19 7.56 -35.09 -8.41
CA ARG A 19 7.79 -34.68 -7.02
C ARG A 19 6.45 -34.59 -6.30
N VAL A 20 6.29 -35.33 -5.22
CA VAL A 20 5.11 -35.32 -4.35
C VAL A 20 5.46 -34.63 -3.05
N LEU A 21 4.69 -33.62 -2.66
CA LEU A 21 4.77 -32.98 -1.34
C LEU A 21 3.58 -33.46 -0.50
N ASP A 22 3.86 -34.16 0.60
CA ASP A 22 2.83 -34.57 1.54
C ASP A 22 2.64 -33.46 2.59
N LEU A 23 1.46 -32.82 2.55
CA LEU A 23 1.09 -31.72 3.43
C LEU A 23 0.11 -32.16 4.53
N LYS A 24 0.12 -33.43 4.95
CA LYS A 24 -0.74 -33.90 6.04
C LYS A 24 -0.73 -32.97 7.25
N GLY A 25 -1.90 -32.62 7.74
CA GLY A 25 -2.08 -31.70 8.87
C GLY A 25 -1.80 -30.22 8.54
N LYS A 26 -1.56 -29.88 7.28
CA LYS A 26 -1.39 -28.51 6.80
C LYS A 26 -2.59 -28.08 5.95
N VAL A 27 -2.84 -26.79 5.92
CA VAL A 27 -3.80 -26.17 5.00
C VAL A 27 -3.03 -25.51 3.86
N LEU A 28 -3.42 -25.84 2.62
CA LEU A 28 -2.93 -25.13 1.44
C LEU A 28 -3.83 -23.91 1.20
N MET A 29 -3.22 -22.75 1.08
CA MET A 29 -3.91 -21.50 0.79
C MET A 29 -3.18 -20.73 -0.31
N PRO A 30 -3.83 -19.74 -0.96
CA PRO A 30 -3.14 -18.85 -1.88
C PRO A 30 -2.02 -18.09 -1.16
N GLY A 31 -1.01 -17.64 -1.90
CA GLY A 31 -0.05 -16.70 -1.37
C GLY A 31 -0.76 -15.42 -0.89
N LEU A 32 -0.32 -14.89 0.24
CA LEU A 32 -0.86 -13.66 0.81
C LEU A 32 -0.48 -12.45 -0.05
N CYS A 33 -1.36 -11.45 -0.05
CA CYS A 33 -1.14 -10.15 -0.65
C CYS A 33 -1.13 -9.06 0.43
N ASP A 34 -0.23 -8.10 0.30
CA ASP A 34 -0.22 -6.86 1.09
C ASP A 34 -0.48 -5.68 0.15
N GLY A 35 -1.62 -5.03 0.32
CA GLY A 35 -2.09 -3.94 -0.55
C GLY A 35 -1.48 -2.59 -0.25
N HIS A 36 -0.63 -2.47 0.77
CA HIS A 36 0.02 -1.21 1.12
C HIS A 36 1.36 -1.46 1.82
N VAL A 37 2.43 -1.40 1.06
CA VAL A 37 3.81 -1.48 1.57
C VAL A 37 4.65 -0.34 1.03
N HIS A 38 5.80 -0.13 1.64
CA HIS A 38 6.87 0.74 1.17
C HIS A 38 8.19 -0.04 1.24
N VAL A 39 8.48 -0.85 0.22
CA VAL A 39 9.62 -1.78 0.26
C VAL A 39 10.98 -1.08 0.28
N THR A 40 11.02 0.20 -0.07
CA THR A 40 12.21 1.05 -0.04
C THR A 40 12.28 1.97 1.19
N ALA A 41 11.25 1.98 2.05
CA ALA A 41 11.26 2.77 3.28
C ALA A 41 12.09 2.07 4.37
N LEU A 42 13.39 2.23 4.30
CA LEU A 42 14.37 1.60 5.20
C LEU A 42 14.45 2.28 6.58
N THR A 43 13.79 3.39 6.73
CA THR A 43 13.68 4.17 7.96
C THR A 43 12.33 4.88 8.00
N PRO A 44 11.74 5.12 9.18
CA PRO A 44 10.56 5.97 9.31
C PRO A 44 10.86 7.47 9.25
N ASP A 45 12.13 7.88 9.20
CA ASP A 45 12.56 9.25 8.89
C ASP A 45 12.65 9.43 7.37
N PHE A 46 11.61 10.00 6.77
CA PHE A 46 11.53 10.20 5.32
C PHE A 46 12.53 11.25 4.81
N SER A 47 12.90 12.22 5.65
CA SER A 47 13.93 13.20 5.31
C SER A 47 15.31 12.54 5.21
N ALA A 48 15.62 11.59 6.09
CA ALA A 48 16.83 10.78 5.99
C ALA A 48 16.79 9.86 4.77
N LEU A 49 15.64 9.21 4.51
CA LEU A 49 15.45 8.32 3.37
C LEU A 49 15.73 9.02 2.04
N ALA A 50 15.30 10.26 1.87
CA ALA A 50 15.50 11.04 0.66
C ALA A 50 16.99 11.33 0.35
N ARG A 51 17.88 11.16 1.32
CA ARG A 51 19.33 11.38 1.19
C ARG A 51 20.13 10.08 0.96
N TYR A 52 19.49 8.91 0.99
CA TYR A 52 20.19 7.66 0.74
C TYR A 52 20.59 7.51 -0.74
N SER A 53 21.69 6.79 -0.99
CA SER A 53 22.01 6.35 -2.33
C SER A 53 20.97 5.36 -2.85
N PRO A 54 20.48 5.49 -4.11
CA PRO A 54 19.57 4.52 -4.69
C PRO A 54 20.14 3.09 -4.69
N PHE A 55 21.44 2.92 -4.87
CA PHE A 55 22.10 1.62 -4.78
C PHE A 55 22.07 1.03 -3.38
N TYR A 56 22.25 1.86 -2.34
CA TYR A 56 22.12 1.44 -0.94
C TYR A 56 20.68 1.03 -0.64
N THR A 57 19.71 1.86 -1.08
CA THR A 57 18.29 1.57 -0.91
C THR A 57 17.90 0.26 -1.57
N ALA A 58 18.29 0.04 -2.84
CA ALA A 58 18.01 -1.21 -3.55
C ALA A 58 18.63 -2.42 -2.86
N ALA A 59 19.91 -2.33 -2.44
CA ALA A 59 20.58 -3.43 -1.74
C ALA A 59 19.89 -3.82 -0.42
N ARG A 60 19.48 -2.82 0.38
CA ARG A 60 18.79 -3.03 1.65
C ARG A 60 17.34 -3.50 1.48
N SER A 61 16.67 -3.11 0.39
CA SER A 61 15.32 -3.58 0.07
C SER A 61 15.26 -5.09 -0.16
N ALA A 62 16.38 -5.73 -0.51
CA ALA A 62 16.45 -7.19 -0.66
C ALA A 62 16.07 -7.93 0.62
N ASP A 63 16.53 -7.46 1.79
CA ASP A 63 16.21 -8.08 3.09
C ASP A 63 14.72 -7.88 3.43
N VAL A 64 14.16 -6.72 3.10
CA VAL A 64 12.74 -6.41 3.31
C VAL A 64 11.87 -7.34 2.48
N LEU A 65 12.18 -7.47 1.18
CA LEU A 65 11.45 -8.30 0.22
C LEU A 65 11.55 -9.79 0.57
N ASP A 66 12.74 -10.29 0.90
CA ASP A 66 12.92 -11.66 1.35
C ASP A 66 12.10 -11.95 2.60
N GLY A 67 12.13 -11.05 3.57
CA GLY A 67 11.34 -11.15 4.78
C GLY A 67 9.84 -11.20 4.51
N MET A 68 9.31 -10.40 3.58
CA MET A 68 7.89 -10.43 3.16
C MET A 68 7.53 -11.78 2.55
N LEU A 69 8.37 -12.29 1.64
CA LEU A 69 8.16 -13.60 1.01
C LEU A 69 8.18 -14.73 2.06
N MET A 70 9.11 -14.68 3.01
CA MET A 70 9.22 -15.70 4.08
C MET A 70 8.05 -15.66 5.08
N ARG A 71 7.33 -14.53 5.18
CA ARG A 71 6.07 -14.41 5.93
C ARG A 71 4.85 -14.87 5.13
N GLY A 72 5.03 -15.30 3.86
CA GLY A 72 3.97 -15.85 3.00
C GLY A 72 3.31 -14.84 2.06
N PHE A 73 3.79 -13.59 2.00
CA PHE A 73 3.33 -12.61 1.05
C PHE A 73 4.02 -12.84 -0.31
N THR A 74 3.23 -13.15 -1.32
CA THR A 74 3.73 -13.49 -2.67
C THR A 74 3.47 -12.37 -3.68
N THR A 75 2.62 -11.41 -3.34
CA THR A 75 2.36 -10.19 -4.12
C THR A 75 2.19 -9.03 -3.14
N VAL A 76 2.84 -7.92 -3.42
CA VAL A 76 2.71 -6.69 -2.63
C VAL A 76 2.45 -5.49 -3.55
N ARG A 77 1.64 -4.52 -3.06
CA ARG A 77 1.40 -3.25 -3.76
C ARG A 77 2.17 -2.15 -3.01
N ASP A 78 3.25 -1.68 -3.63
CA ASP A 78 4.06 -0.58 -3.10
C ASP A 78 3.37 0.76 -3.33
N ALA A 79 3.19 1.50 -2.24
CA ALA A 79 2.46 2.77 -2.19
C ALA A 79 3.37 4.01 -2.35
N GLY A 80 4.63 3.80 -2.67
CA GLY A 80 5.61 4.85 -2.95
C GLY A 80 7.03 4.39 -2.69
N GLY A 81 7.90 4.60 -3.67
CA GLY A 81 9.33 4.39 -3.58
C GLY A 81 9.89 3.28 -4.47
N ALA A 82 9.20 2.16 -4.61
CA ALA A 82 9.59 1.12 -5.57
C ALA A 82 9.40 1.62 -7.01
N ASP A 83 10.29 1.20 -7.87
CA ASP A 83 10.27 1.52 -9.29
C ASP A 83 10.32 0.26 -10.17
N TYR A 84 10.29 0.48 -11.48
CA TYR A 84 10.38 -0.60 -12.48
C TYR A 84 11.65 -1.45 -12.33
N GLY A 85 12.77 -0.86 -11.90
CA GLY A 85 14.04 -1.56 -11.78
C GLY A 85 14.02 -2.57 -10.64
N LEU A 86 13.46 -2.19 -9.50
CA LEU A 86 13.31 -3.09 -8.35
C LEU A 86 12.31 -4.21 -8.65
N ALA A 87 11.15 -3.88 -9.23
CA ALA A 87 10.15 -4.87 -9.63
C ALA A 87 10.73 -5.87 -10.64
N LYS A 88 11.44 -5.38 -11.66
CA LYS A 88 12.10 -6.20 -12.67
C LYS A 88 13.18 -7.11 -12.06
N ALA A 89 13.98 -6.62 -11.11
CA ALA A 89 15.00 -7.42 -10.44
C ALA A 89 14.40 -8.62 -9.69
N VAL A 90 13.20 -8.45 -9.11
CA VAL A 90 12.46 -9.56 -8.49
C VAL A 90 11.91 -10.52 -9.55
N ASP A 91 11.27 -10.00 -10.59
CA ASP A 91 10.64 -10.81 -11.65
C ASP A 91 11.68 -11.65 -12.42
N GLU A 92 12.87 -11.13 -12.65
CA GLU A 92 13.98 -11.84 -13.30
C GLU A 92 14.76 -12.75 -12.34
N GLY A 93 14.45 -12.73 -11.04
CA GLY A 93 15.07 -13.58 -10.03
C GLY A 93 16.45 -13.14 -9.54
N TYR A 94 16.87 -11.90 -9.85
CA TYR A 94 18.09 -11.31 -9.27
C TYR A 94 17.90 -10.94 -7.81
N MET A 95 16.67 -10.70 -7.39
CA MET A 95 16.32 -10.40 -6.02
C MET A 95 15.15 -11.30 -5.58
N ARG A 96 15.29 -11.96 -4.43
CA ARG A 96 14.25 -12.82 -3.88
C ARG A 96 13.20 -11.97 -3.17
N GLY A 97 11.93 -12.11 -3.54
CA GLY A 97 10.84 -11.34 -2.95
C GLY A 97 9.48 -11.67 -3.55
N PRO A 98 8.41 -11.04 -3.06
CA PRO A 98 7.10 -11.10 -3.67
C PRO A 98 7.08 -10.31 -4.98
N ARG A 99 6.12 -10.60 -5.86
CA ARG A 99 5.80 -9.73 -7.00
C ARG A 99 5.48 -8.32 -6.49
N ILE A 100 6.09 -7.31 -7.09
CA ILE A 100 5.88 -5.91 -6.72
C ILE A 100 4.97 -5.22 -7.74
N LEU A 101 3.79 -4.79 -7.30
CA LEU A 101 2.96 -3.81 -7.99
C LEU A 101 3.39 -2.45 -7.45
N PHE A 102 3.73 -1.49 -8.31
CA PHE A 102 4.33 -0.23 -7.84
C PHE A 102 3.66 1.00 -8.46
N CYS A 103 3.67 2.11 -7.73
CA CYS A 103 3.21 3.41 -8.23
C CYS A 103 4.35 4.34 -8.65
N GLY A 104 5.60 3.95 -8.38
CA GLY A 104 6.74 4.87 -8.47
C GLY A 104 6.73 5.87 -7.33
N LYS A 105 6.57 7.15 -7.62
CA LYS A 105 6.47 8.22 -6.63
C LYS A 105 5.00 8.53 -6.31
N ALA A 106 4.66 8.60 -5.03
CA ALA A 106 3.37 9.11 -4.60
C ALA A 106 3.26 10.60 -4.91
N LEU A 107 2.17 11.02 -5.54
CA LEU A 107 1.97 12.42 -5.92
C LEU A 107 1.41 13.21 -4.74
N SER A 108 2.01 14.35 -4.46
CA SER A 108 1.67 15.24 -3.35
C SER A 108 1.71 16.68 -3.80
N GLN A 109 0.84 17.52 -3.23
CA GLN A 109 0.96 18.97 -3.42
C GLN A 109 2.12 19.54 -2.61
N THR A 110 2.57 20.74 -2.92
CA THR A 110 3.52 21.52 -2.09
C THR A 110 2.98 21.62 -0.65
N GLY A 111 3.84 21.31 0.34
CA GLY A 111 3.48 21.28 1.75
C GLY A 111 2.50 20.17 2.13
N GLY A 112 2.26 19.20 1.24
CA GLY A 112 1.42 18.03 1.49
C GLY A 112 2.18 16.86 2.11
N HIS A 113 1.49 15.74 2.32
CA HIS A 113 2.02 14.58 3.06
C HIS A 113 3.25 13.93 2.42
N GLY A 114 3.42 14.04 1.10
CA GLY A 114 4.61 13.56 0.38
C GLY A 114 5.73 14.60 0.25
N ASP A 115 5.53 15.82 0.76
CA ASP A 115 6.56 16.86 0.83
C ASP A 115 7.31 16.76 2.16
N VAL A 116 8.46 16.11 2.13
CA VAL A 116 9.26 15.84 3.34
C VAL A 116 10.17 17.00 3.77
N ARG A 117 10.09 18.14 3.07
CA ARG A 117 10.90 19.33 3.39
C ARG A 117 10.42 19.96 4.71
N ALA A 118 11.37 20.32 5.57
CA ALA A 118 11.07 21.16 6.72
C ALA A 118 10.74 22.60 6.29
N ALA A 119 10.09 23.37 7.16
CA ALA A 119 9.65 24.74 6.86
C ALA A 119 10.78 25.68 6.39
N GLY A 120 12.03 25.44 6.77
CA GLY A 120 13.20 26.20 6.35
C GLY A 120 13.90 25.69 5.08
N GLU A 121 13.44 24.58 4.49
CA GLU A 121 14.05 23.96 3.30
C GLU A 121 13.35 24.45 2.04
N ASN A 122 13.99 25.38 1.32
CA ASN A 122 13.41 26.02 0.13
C ASN A 122 13.79 25.33 -1.21
N PHE A 123 14.64 24.30 -1.18
CA PHE A 123 15.06 23.61 -2.39
C PHE A 123 14.17 22.41 -2.66
N THR A 124 13.61 22.35 -3.87
CA THR A 124 13.03 21.13 -4.43
C THR A 124 14.11 20.36 -5.16
N PHE A 125 14.24 19.06 -4.93
CA PHE A 125 15.01 18.15 -5.77
C PHE A 125 14.28 17.90 -7.10
N GLU A 126 13.74 18.96 -7.70
CA GLU A 126 13.08 18.90 -8.98
C GLU A 126 14.12 18.54 -10.05
N GLY A 127 14.01 17.37 -10.59
CA GLY A 127 14.79 16.95 -11.73
C GLY A 127 15.47 15.60 -11.64
N CYS A 128 15.66 15.02 -10.46
CA CYS A 128 16.18 13.66 -10.35
C CYS A 128 15.15 12.71 -9.75
N PHE A 129 14.29 12.13 -10.59
CA PHE A 129 13.38 11.07 -10.21
C PHE A 129 14.08 9.74 -9.87
N CYS A 130 15.38 9.67 -10.03
CA CYS A 130 16.24 8.56 -9.60
C CYS A 130 16.61 8.64 -8.11
N CYS A 131 16.35 9.77 -7.43
CA CYS A 131 16.67 9.91 -6.02
C CYS A 131 15.74 9.06 -5.16
N PRO A 132 16.24 8.48 -4.06
CA PRO A 132 15.41 7.85 -3.04
C PRO A 132 14.35 8.83 -2.52
N GLY A 133 13.32 8.29 -1.87
CA GLY A 133 12.19 9.05 -1.38
C GLY A 133 10.90 8.50 -1.95
N LEU A 134 9.80 8.74 -1.23
CA LEU A 134 8.52 8.10 -1.52
C LEU A 134 7.63 8.98 -2.39
N GLY A 135 7.82 10.30 -2.36
CA GLY A 135 6.92 11.27 -2.97
C GLY A 135 7.53 12.10 -4.10
N ARG A 136 6.64 12.76 -4.84
CA ARG A 136 6.91 13.74 -5.89
C ARG A 136 5.88 14.86 -5.77
N ILE A 137 6.32 16.11 -5.86
CA ILE A 137 5.44 17.28 -5.85
C ILE A 137 4.81 17.45 -7.23
N ALA A 138 3.50 17.75 -7.25
CA ALA A 138 2.74 18.08 -8.44
C ALA A 138 1.60 19.04 -8.04
N ASP A 139 1.65 20.29 -8.49
CA ASP A 139 0.66 21.31 -8.20
C ASP A 139 -0.09 21.72 -9.47
N GLY A 140 -1.41 21.71 -9.38
CA GLY A 140 -2.29 22.01 -10.50
C GLY A 140 -2.49 20.83 -11.46
N VAL A 141 -3.54 20.94 -12.27
CA VAL A 141 -4.00 19.89 -13.19
C VAL A 141 -2.92 19.48 -14.19
N ASP A 142 -2.19 20.43 -14.76
CA ASP A 142 -1.20 20.16 -15.80
C ASP A 142 0.00 19.37 -15.25
N GLU A 143 0.48 19.73 -14.06
CA GLU A 143 1.57 19.00 -13.41
C GLU A 143 1.11 17.63 -12.92
N MET A 144 -0.09 17.52 -12.38
CA MET A 144 -0.71 16.26 -12.00
C MET A 144 -0.73 15.30 -13.19
N ARG A 145 -1.27 15.74 -14.36
CA ARG A 145 -1.30 14.91 -15.57
C ARG A 145 0.10 14.50 -16.03
N ARG A 146 1.03 15.45 -16.05
CA ARG A 146 2.42 15.17 -16.44
C ARG A 146 3.08 14.15 -15.51
N ALA A 147 2.88 14.30 -14.20
CA ALA A 147 3.43 13.40 -13.19
C ALA A 147 2.83 11.99 -13.30
N ALA A 148 1.49 11.88 -13.41
CA ALA A 148 0.81 10.60 -13.59
C ALA A 148 1.29 9.88 -14.87
N ARG A 149 1.32 10.57 -16.00
CA ARG A 149 1.82 10.03 -17.29
C ARG A 149 3.26 9.55 -17.20
N ASP A 150 4.11 10.26 -16.45
CA ASP A 150 5.52 9.87 -16.29
C ASP A 150 5.65 8.58 -15.46
N GLU A 151 4.90 8.42 -14.38
CA GLU A 151 4.90 7.17 -13.61
C GLU A 151 4.29 6.00 -14.44
N ILE A 152 3.21 6.25 -15.19
CA ILE A 152 2.62 5.28 -16.13
C ILE A 152 3.65 4.86 -17.19
N ARG A 153 4.36 5.81 -17.80
CA ARG A 153 5.44 5.56 -18.76
C ARG A 153 6.55 4.65 -18.20
N LYS A 154 6.82 4.75 -16.90
CA LYS A 154 7.80 3.91 -16.20
C LYS A 154 7.25 2.52 -15.86
N GLY A 155 5.97 2.25 -16.13
CA GLY A 155 5.33 0.96 -15.90
C GLY A 155 4.60 0.86 -14.55
N ALA A 156 4.24 1.97 -13.94
CA ALA A 156 3.42 1.96 -12.72
C ALA A 156 2.12 1.17 -12.94
N THR A 157 1.76 0.34 -11.97
CA THR A 157 0.55 -0.49 -11.98
C THR A 157 -0.64 0.21 -11.31
N GLN A 158 -0.40 1.29 -10.61
CA GLN A 158 -1.36 2.21 -10.03
C GLN A 158 -0.72 3.58 -9.83
N ILE A 159 -1.53 4.62 -9.68
CA ILE A 159 -1.10 5.95 -9.24
C ILE A 159 -1.42 6.11 -7.76
N LYS A 160 -0.51 6.71 -6.98
CA LYS A 160 -0.74 7.05 -5.57
C LYS A 160 -0.87 8.55 -5.39
N LEU A 161 -1.95 8.98 -4.72
CA LEU A 161 -2.19 10.36 -4.29
C LEU A 161 -2.11 10.51 -2.78
N MET A 162 -1.63 11.67 -2.31
CA MET A 162 -1.75 12.12 -0.93
C MET A 162 -2.88 13.15 -0.86
N VAL A 163 -4.09 12.75 -0.41
CA VAL A 163 -5.28 13.62 -0.42
C VAL A 163 -5.65 14.17 0.95
N SER A 164 -4.88 13.82 1.98
CA SER A 164 -4.90 14.47 3.29
C SER A 164 -3.50 14.62 3.86
N GLY A 165 -3.38 15.39 4.93
CA GLY A 165 -2.18 15.36 5.75
C GLY A 165 -2.00 14.03 6.46
N GLY A 166 -0.84 13.82 7.08
CA GLY A 166 -0.47 12.55 7.68
C GLY A 166 0.38 12.66 8.94
N VAL A 167 0.66 11.50 9.52
CA VAL A 167 1.44 11.39 10.76
C VAL A 167 2.93 11.61 10.51
N SER A 168 3.45 11.16 9.37
CA SER A 168 4.90 11.09 9.12
C SER A 168 5.50 12.30 8.40
N SER A 169 4.71 13.32 8.08
CA SER A 169 5.14 14.54 7.39
C SER A 169 5.40 15.69 8.35
N PRO A 170 6.41 16.55 8.07
CA PRO A 170 6.84 17.56 9.04
C PRO A 170 5.93 18.79 9.14
N THR A 171 5.28 19.20 8.06
CA THR A 171 4.64 20.53 7.94
C THR A 171 3.13 20.51 7.84
N ASP A 172 2.50 19.42 7.43
CA ASP A 172 1.06 19.32 7.30
C ASP A 172 0.36 18.85 8.60
N ARG A 173 -0.93 19.13 8.69
CA ARG A 173 -1.79 18.66 9.77
C ARG A 173 -2.53 17.41 9.32
N VAL A 174 -2.76 16.44 10.21
CA VAL A 174 -3.53 15.20 9.95
C VAL A 174 -4.92 15.50 9.38
N ASP A 175 -5.56 16.59 9.81
CA ASP A 175 -6.90 16.99 9.41
C ASP A 175 -6.95 17.87 8.14
N SER A 176 -5.79 18.19 7.54
CA SER A 176 -5.76 18.94 6.29
C SER A 176 -6.28 18.10 5.11
N THR A 177 -7.03 18.73 4.22
CA THR A 177 -7.45 18.14 2.95
C THR A 177 -6.52 18.66 1.86
N GLN A 178 -5.97 17.77 1.07
CA GLN A 178 -4.97 18.09 0.05
C GLN A 178 -5.52 17.81 -1.35
N PHE A 179 -4.94 18.44 -2.34
CA PHE A 179 -5.39 18.53 -3.73
C PHE A 179 -6.80 19.12 -3.89
N SER A 180 -7.05 19.78 -4.98
CA SER A 180 -8.37 20.15 -5.45
C SER A 180 -9.09 18.93 -6.05
N MET A 181 -10.40 19.03 -6.26
CA MET A 181 -11.15 18.00 -6.98
C MET A 181 -10.66 17.81 -8.41
N ASP A 182 -10.31 18.92 -9.10
CA ASP A 182 -9.85 18.87 -10.48
C ASP A 182 -8.50 18.12 -10.62
N GLU A 183 -7.62 18.26 -9.61
CA GLU A 183 -6.35 17.53 -9.58
C GLU A 183 -6.56 16.03 -9.32
N ILE A 184 -7.47 15.67 -8.40
CA ILE A 184 -7.82 14.26 -8.13
C ILE A 184 -8.42 13.61 -9.38
N ILE A 185 -9.40 14.29 -10.02
CA ILE A 185 -10.04 13.80 -11.25
C ILE A 185 -9.00 13.68 -12.38
N ALA A 186 -8.09 14.64 -12.52
CA ALA A 186 -7.04 14.58 -13.54
C ALA A 186 -6.15 13.34 -13.39
N ALA A 187 -5.78 12.96 -12.15
CA ALA A 187 -5.01 11.75 -11.92
C ALA A 187 -5.81 10.48 -12.23
N VAL A 188 -7.11 10.46 -11.89
CA VAL A 188 -8.00 9.34 -12.18
C VAL A 188 -8.19 9.14 -13.68
N GLU A 189 -8.45 10.22 -14.44
CA GLU A 189 -8.58 10.15 -15.91
C GLU A 189 -7.31 9.59 -16.58
N GLU A 190 -6.12 9.99 -16.14
CA GLU A 190 -4.86 9.47 -16.69
C GLU A 190 -4.66 7.99 -16.34
N ALA A 191 -5.03 7.58 -15.14
CA ALA A 191 -4.93 6.19 -14.71
C ALA A 191 -5.93 5.30 -15.50
N GLU A 192 -7.20 5.72 -15.63
CA GLU A 192 -8.22 5.02 -16.39
C GLU A 192 -7.85 4.89 -17.88
N ALA A 193 -7.32 5.96 -18.48
CA ALA A 193 -6.85 5.94 -19.86
C ALA A 193 -5.72 4.91 -20.09
N ALA A 194 -4.96 4.58 -19.04
CA ALA A 194 -3.92 3.57 -19.06
C ALA A 194 -4.38 2.19 -18.56
N ASN A 195 -5.68 2.00 -18.27
CA ASN A 195 -6.27 0.78 -17.68
C ASN A 195 -5.66 0.39 -16.32
N ILE A 196 -5.24 1.37 -15.54
CA ILE A 196 -4.81 1.22 -14.16
C ILE A 196 -5.72 2.05 -13.23
N HIS A 197 -5.42 2.09 -11.94
CA HIS A 197 -6.28 2.76 -10.97
C HIS A 197 -5.50 3.72 -10.06
N VAL A 198 -6.24 4.55 -9.33
CA VAL A 198 -5.67 5.44 -8.31
C VAL A 198 -5.93 4.88 -6.92
N MET A 199 -4.92 4.92 -6.05
CA MET A 199 -5.00 4.72 -4.61
C MET A 199 -4.72 6.03 -3.88
N ALA A 200 -5.38 6.29 -2.75
CA ALA A 200 -5.25 7.55 -2.04
C ALA A 200 -5.01 7.39 -0.54
N HIS A 201 -3.93 8.01 -0.04
CA HIS A 201 -3.77 8.29 1.38
C HIS A 201 -4.82 9.31 1.82
N ALA A 202 -5.65 8.97 2.79
CA ALA A 202 -6.64 9.87 3.38
C ALA A 202 -7.00 9.46 4.80
N TYR A 203 -7.04 10.40 5.75
CA TYR A 203 -7.47 10.12 7.11
C TYR A 203 -8.90 10.53 7.38
N THR A 204 -9.24 11.79 7.10
CA THR A 204 -10.53 12.39 7.49
C THR A 204 -11.66 12.02 6.54
N ALA A 205 -12.89 11.94 7.05
CA ALA A 205 -14.09 11.71 6.25
C ALA A 205 -14.17 12.69 5.06
N ARG A 206 -13.86 13.97 5.28
CA ARG A 206 -13.85 14.98 4.20
C ARG A 206 -12.89 14.62 3.06
N ALA A 207 -11.67 14.17 3.38
CA ALA A 207 -10.67 13.81 2.37
C ALA A 207 -11.05 12.49 1.68
N VAL A 208 -11.48 11.49 2.46
CA VAL A 208 -11.94 10.18 1.98
C VAL A 208 -13.11 10.34 1.01
N ASN A 209 -14.14 11.11 1.40
CA ASN A 209 -15.35 11.31 0.59
C ASN A 209 -15.04 12.01 -0.74
N ARG A 210 -14.14 13.01 -0.71
CA ARG A 210 -13.68 13.67 -1.94
C ARG A 210 -12.92 12.71 -2.86
N ALA A 211 -12.02 11.91 -2.32
CA ALA A 211 -11.26 10.94 -3.11
C ALA A 211 -12.17 9.88 -3.75
N ILE A 212 -13.15 9.35 -3.00
CA ILE A 212 -14.11 8.37 -3.52
C ILE A 212 -14.95 9.00 -4.65
N VAL A 213 -15.50 10.19 -4.43
CA VAL A 213 -16.31 10.91 -5.45
C VAL A 213 -15.46 11.25 -6.67
N GLY A 214 -14.17 11.54 -6.49
CA GLY A 214 -13.20 11.76 -7.57
C GLY A 214 -12.80 10.53 -8.36
N GLY A 215 -13.29 9.32 -7.99
CA GLY A 215 -13.07 8.08 -8.73
C GLY A 215 -11.88 7.24 -8.24
N VAL A 216 -11.32 7.53 -7.07
CA VAL A 216 -10.24 6.74 -6.48
C VAL A 216 -10.74 5.33 -6.15
N ARG A 217 -9.95 4.29 -6.53
CA ARG A 217 -10.35 2.89 -6.36
C ARG A 217 -10.08 2.34 -4.97
N SER A 218 -9.07 2.83 -4.26
CA SER A 218 -8.83 2.42 -2.87
C SER A 218 -8.41 3.59 -1.98
N ILE A 219 -8.92 3.57 -0.76
CA ILE A 219 -8.54 4.49 0.31
C ILE A 219 -7.65 3.77 1.30
N GLU A 220 -6.51 4.36 1.53
CA GLU A 220 -5.50 3.91 2.47
C GLU A 220 -5.69 4.62 3.81
N HIS A 221 -5.57 3.89 4.90
CA HIS A 221 -5.71 4.35 6.28
C HIS A 221 -7.17 4.62 6.71
N GLY A 222 -7.78 5.71 6.28
CA GLY A 222 -9.18 6.04 6.56
C GLY A 222 -9.57 6.02 8.04
N ASN A 223 -8.66 6.40 8.95
CA ASN A 223 -8.85 6.23 10.40
C ASN A 223 -9.97 7.10 10.99
N LEU A 224 -10.35 8.18 10.30
CA LEU A 224 -11.31 9.19 10.76
C LEU A 224 -12.53 9.28 9.81
N ILE A 225 -12.98 8.12 9.30
CA ILE A 225 -14.20 8.04 8.48
C ILE A 225 -15.46 8.14 9.33
N ASP A 226 -16.56 8.48 8.67
CA ASP A 226 -17.91 8.55 9.22
C ASP A 226 -18.88 7.64 8.44
N GLU A 227 -20.16 7.64 8.83
CA GLU A 227 -21.22 6.87 8.18
C GLU A 227 -21.37 7.24 6.70
N THR A 228 -21.26 8.54 6.35
CA THR A 228 -21.29 8.99 4.95
C THR A 228 -20.14 8.40 4.13
N SER A 229 -18.95 8.28 4.73
CA SER A 229 -17.81 7.63 4.08
C SER A 229 -18.13 6.17 3.76
N VAL A 230 -18.74 5.43 4.71
CA VAL A 230 -19.13 4.03 4.51
C VAL A 230 -20.14 3.88 3.38
N GLU A 231 -21.17 4.74 3.34
CA GLU A 231 -22.14 4.76 2.24
C GLU A 231 -21.47 4.98 0.87
N LEU A 232 -20.52 5.91 0.80
CA LEU A 232 -19.77 6.19 -0.42
C LEU A 232 -18.86 5.04 -0.83
N PHE A 233 -18.16 4.39 0.11
CA PHE A 233 -17.38 3.18 -0.16
C PHE A 233 -18.22 2.10 -0.85
N VAL A 234 -19.39 1.81 -0.29
CA VAL A 234 -20.30 0.78 -0.81
C VAL A 234 -20.87 1.19 -2.16
N LYS A 235 -21.35 2.43 -2.27
CA LYS A 235 -21.96 2.97 -3.51
C LYS A 235 -21.00 2.95 -4.69
N HIS A 236 -19.74 3.31 -4.48
CA HIS A 236 -18.72 3.39 -5.53
C HIS A 236 -17.89 2.10 -5.69
N GLY A 237 -18.07 1.12 -4.80
CA GLY A 237 -17.28 -0.10 -4.79
C GLY A 237 -15.80 0.14 -4.49
N THR A 238 -15.48 1.21 -3.78
CA THR A 238 -14.11 1.58 -3.39
C THR A 238 -13.60 0.63 -2.31
N PHE A 239 -12.34 0.24 -2.38
CA PHE A 239 -11.72 -0.63 -1.38
C PHE A 239 -11.16 0.17 -0.21
N TYR A 240 -11.17 -0.44 0.98
CA TYR A 240 -10.61 0.12 2.20
C TYR A 240 -9.37 -0.67 2.65
N VAL A 241 -8.26 0.02 2.92
CA VAL A 241 -6.97 -0.56 3.33
C VAL A 241 -6.52 0.06 4.66
N PRO A 242 -6.94 -0.45 5.82
CA PRO A 242 -6.86 0.24 7.13
C PRO A 242 -5.48 0.30 7.80
N THR A 243 -4.45 -0.39 7.36
CA THR A 243 -3.04 -0.31 7.82
C THR A 243 -2.80 -0.08 9.32
N LEU A 244 -3.51 -0.81 10.21
CA LEU A 244 -3.46 -0.57 11.65
C LEU A 244 -2.09 -0.89 12.28
N SER A 245 -1.33 -1.79 11.66
CA SER A 245 -0.05 -2.26 12.19
C SER A 245 1.02 -1.19 12.23
N THR A 246 1.03 -0.24 11.28
CA THR A 246 2.04 0.83 11.26
C THR A 246 1.93 1.72 12.48
N TYR A 247 0.72 2.17 12.86
CA TYR A 247 0.52 3.04 14.03
C TYR A 247 0.89 2.33 15.33
N ASN A 248 0.52 1.04 15.46
CA ASN A 248 0.88 0.23 16.61
C ASN A 248 2.40 0.01 16.70
N ALA A 249 3.08 -0.18 15.58
CA ALA A 249 4.53 -0.34 15.54
C ALA A 249 5.25 0.98 15.87
N ILE A 250 4.83 2.11 15.30
CA ILE A 250 5.38 3.43 15.60
C ILE A 250 5.19 3.77 17.08
N LYS A 251 4.01 3.51 17.67
CA LYS A 251 3.77 3.75 19.10
C LYS A 251 4.67 2.92 20.00
N ALA A 252 4.92 1.66 19.63
CA ALA A 252 5.70 0.73 20.47
C ALA A 252 7.21 0.96 20.35
N GLU A 253 7.72 1.28 19.18
CA GLU A 253 9.16 1.26 18.91
C GLU A 253 9.64 2.34 17.90
N GLY A 254 8.76 3.23 17.46
CA GLY A 254 9.07 4.23 16.45
C GLY A 254 10.28 5.09 16.80
N LEU A 255 10.37 5.60 18.02
CA LEU A 255 11.53 6.39 18.49
C LEU A 255 12.84 5.62 18.34
N LYS A 256 12.84 4.35 18.73
CA LYS A 256 14.04 3.49 18.60
C LYS A 256 14.37 3.21 17.12
N ALA A 257 13.36 3.17 16.27
CA ALA A 257 13.51 2.96 14.83
C ALA A 257 13.89 4.25 14.05
N GLY A 258 13.95 5.41 14.74
CA GLY A 258 14.31 6.70 14.13
C GLY A 258 13.11 7.56 13.71
N PHE A 259 11.88 7.25 14.17
CA PHE A 259 10.72 8.13 13.94
C PHE A 259 10.90 9.46 14.66
N PRO A 260 10.68 10.62 13.99
CA PRO A 260 10.88 11.94 14.59
C PRO A 260 9.99 12.14 15.82
N PRO A 261 10.55 12.52 16.99
CA PRO A 261 9.78 12.62 18.23
C PRO A 261 8.63 13.63 18.17
N GLU A 262 8.83 14.73 17.45
CA GLU A 262 7.85 15.81 17.27
C GLU A 262 6.59 15.36 16.54
N LEU A 263 6.66 14.28 15.78
CA LEU A 263 5.52 13.74 15.02
C LEU A 263 4.66 12.76 15.86
N LEU A 264 5.14 12.33 17.02
CA LEU A 264 4.40 11.36 17.85
C LEU A 264 3.04 11.89 18.34
N SER A 265 2.92 13.20 18.55
CA SER A 265 1.65 13.81 18.96
C SER A 265 0.52 13.64 17.95
N LYS A 266 0.86 13.44 16.66
CA LYS A 266 -0.11 13.21 15.60
C LYS A 266 -0.68 11.78 15.62
N LEU A 267 -0.02 10.87 16.34
CA LEU A 267 -0.31 9.43 16.28
C LEU A 267 -1.53 9.02 17.11
N ASP A 268 -1.72 9.62 18.29
CA ASP A 268 -2.67 9.10 19.28
C ASP A 268 -4.13 9.11 18.80
N ASP A 269 -4.57 10.18 18.16
CA ASP A 269 -5.93 10.30 17.61
C ASP A 269 -6.19 9.29 16.50
N VAL A 270 -5.20 9.11 15.60
CA VAL A 270 -5.27 8.19 14.46
C VAL A 270 -5.29 6.73 14.94
N LEU A 271 -4.46 6.40 15.94
CA LEU A 271 -4.37 5.06 16.52
C LEU A 271 -5.70 4.61 17.15
N VAL A 272 -6.29 5.48 17.99
CA VAL A 272 -7.55 5.18 18.70
C VAL A 272 -8.71 5.09 17.71
N ALA A 273 -8.78 5.99 16.73
CA ALA A 273 -9.87 6.04 15.76
C ALA A 273 -9.86 4.84 14.80
N GLY A 274 -8.68 4.32 14.43
CA GLY A 274 -8.55 3.27 13.42
C GLY A 274 -9.31 1.99 13.73
N GLY A 275 -9.41 1.58 15.00
CA GLY A 275 -10.21 0.43 15.40
C GLY A 275 -11.71 0.65 15.23
N ARG A 276 -12.20 1.86 15.48
CA ARG A 276 -13.62 2.25 15.27
C ARG A 276 -13.94 2.34 13.78
N ALA A 277 -13.06 2.94 13.00
CA ALA A 277 -13.18 3.03 11.54
C ALA A 277 -13.25 1.63 10.91
N LEU A 278 -12.39 0.70 11.36
CA LEU A 278 -12.44 -0.70 10.93
C LEU A 278 -13.79 -1.36 11.21
N ALA A 279 -14.33 -1.19 12.44
CA ALA A 279 -15.62 -1.76 12.82
C ALA A 279 -16.76 -1.17 11.97
N MET A 280 -16.81 0.14 11.83
CA MET A 280 -17.81 0.83 11.02
C MET A 280 -17.78 0.38 9.54
N ALA A 281 -16.61 0.26 8.95
CA ALA A 281 -16.45 -0.22 7.59
C ALA A 281 -16.87 -1.70 7.44
N TYR A 282 -16.51 -2.55 8.40
CA TYR A 282 -16.87 -3.97 8.38
C TYR A 282 -18.39 -4.17 8.50
N ASP A 283 -19.03 -3.52 9.48
CA ASP A 283 -20.46 -3.60 9.70
C ASP A 283 -21.26 -3.02 8.53
N GLY A 284 -20.73 -1.99 7.86
CA GLY A 284 -21.28 -1.39 6.66
C GLY A 284 -21.06 -2.18 5.37
N GLY A 285 -20.34 -3.29 5.41
CA GLY A 285 -20.10 -4.15 4.24
C GLY A 285 -19.07 -3.62 3.23
N VAL A 286 -18.18 -2.73 3.67
CA VAL A 286 -17.09 -2.19 2.83
C VAL A 286 -16.10 -3.30 2.48
N LYS A 287 -15.72 -3.41 1.20
CA LYS A 287 -14.68 -4.35 0.77
C LYS A 287 -13.32 -3.91 1.30
N MET A 288 -12.71 -4.75 2.12
CA MET A 288 -11.40 -4.47 2.71
C MET A 288 -10.28 -5.27 2.05
N VAL A 289 -9.11 -4.66 1.94
CA VAL A 289 -7.87 -5.32 1.53
C VAL A 289 -6.85 -5.23 2.67
N TYR A 290 -6.05 -6.28 2.82
CA TYR A 290 -4.95 -6.32 3.77
C TYR A 290 -3.87 -5.33 3.36
N GLY A 291 -3.37 -4.52 4.29
CA GLY A 291 -2.29 -3.58 4.06
C GLY A 291 -1.63 -3.20 5.37
N THR A 292 -0.31 -3.00 5.38
CA THR A 292 0.44 -2.84 6.62
C THR A 292 1.14 -1.51 6.80
N ASP A 293 1.62 -0.89 5.74
CA ASP A 293 2.29 0.42 5.76
C ASP A 293 3.50 0.50 6.73
N LEU A 294 4.19 -0.61 6.93
CA LEU A 294 5.32 -0.70 7.87
C LEU A 294 6.59 -0.08 7.28
N LEU A 295 7.44 0.47 8.14
CA LEU A 295 8.63 1.24 7.80
C LEU A 295 9.87 0.68 8.52
N GLY A 296 11.01 0.74 7.88
CA GLY A 296 12.29 0.31 8.46
C GLY A 296 12.24 -1.11 9.03
N ASP A 297 12.87 -1.32 10.16
CA ASP A 297 12.90 -2.63 10.83
C ASP A 297 11.51 -3.11 11.30
N MET A 298 10.50 -2.21 11.31
CA MET A 298 9.14 -2.57 11.68
C MET A 298 8.44 -3.46 10.65
N HIS A 299 8.96 -3.60 9.42
CA HIS A 299 8.44 -4.56 8.42
C HIS A 299 8.30 -5.99 8.96
N ARG A 300 9.06 -6.38 9.98
CA ARG A 300 8.94 -7.68 10.66
C ARG A 300 7.56 -7.91 11.30
N HIS A 301 6.81 -6.86 11.55
CA HIS A 301 5.48 -6.92 12.16
C HIS A 301 4.33 -7.17 11.17
N GLN A 302 4.64 -7.41 9.91
CA GLN A 302 3.65 -7.54 8.83
C GLN A 302 2.46 -8.46 9.17
N LEU A 303 2.68 -9.61 9.80
CA LEU A 303 1.60 -10.52 10.21
C LEU A 303 0.75 -10.02 11.39
N LYS A 304 1.19 -8.99 12.14
CA LYS A 304 0.42 -8.45 13.28
C LYS A 304 -0.89 -7.81 12.86
N GLU A 305 -1.00 -7.33 11.62
CA GLU A 305 -2.24 -6.75 11.08
C GLU A 305 -3.42 -7.71 11.17
N PHE A 306 -3.21 -9.03 10.95
CA PHE A 306 -4.25 -10.03 11.16
C PHE A 306 -4.78 -10.03 12.59
N GLY A 307 -3.88 -10.03 13.58
CA GLY A 307 -4.27 -10.03 15.00
C GLY A 307 -4.96 -8.74 15.45
N LEU A 308 -4.59 -7.60 14.90
CA LEU A 308 -5.23 -6.32 15.18
C LEU A 308 -6.65 -6.30 14.64
N ARG A 309 -6.85 -6.73 13.40
CA ARG A 309 -8.17 -6.79 12.74
C ARG A 309 -9.07 -7.90 13.29
N ALA A 310 -8.51 -9.01 13.79
CA ALA A 310 -9.27 -10.15 14.32
C ALA A 310 -10.14 -9.79 15.55
N LYS A 311 -9.92 -8.63 16.15
CA LYS A 311 -10.78 -8.08 17.22
C LYS A 311 -12.18 -7.68 16.73
N VAL A 312 -12.31 -7.47 15.42
CA VAL A 312 -13.53 -6.95 14.79
C VAL A 312 -13.96 -7.84 13.62
N VAL A 313 -13.00 -8.24 12.76
CA VAL A 313 -13.26 -8.91 11.48
C VAL A 313 -13.15 -10.42 11.63
N SER A 314 -14.06 -11.17 11.02
CA SER A 314 -14.03 -12.64 11.04
C SER A 314 -12.77 -13.21 10.35
N ALA A 315 -12.32 -14.39 10.78
CA ALA A 315 -11.13 -15.03 10.21
C ALA A 315 -11.27 -15.28 8.68
N ALA A 316 -12.47 -15.59 8.20
CA ALA A 316 -12.71 -15.78 6.77
C ALA A 316 -12.50 -14.48 5.98
N GLU A 317 -13.05 -13.36 6.49
CA GLU A 317 -12.88 -12.06 5.84
C GLU A 317 -11.45 -11.54 5.94
N LEU A 318 -10.74 -11.84 7.01
CA LEU A 318 -9.31 -11.52 7.13
C LEU A 318 -8.51 -12.21 6.02
N ILE A 319 -8.74 -13.50 5.79
CA ILE A 319 -8.06 -14.24 4.71
C ILE A 319 -8.50 -13.70 3.34
N ARG A 320 -9.78 -13.43 3.12
CA ARG A 320 -10.27 -12.83 1.88
C ARG A 320 -9.60 -11.49 1.60
N SER A 321 -9.42 -10.66 2.62
CA SER A 321 -8.77 -9.35 2.46
C SER A 321 -7.33 -9.45 1.97
N ALA A 322 -6.61 -10.50 2.35
CA ALA A 322 -5.23 -10.76 1.94
C ALA A 322 -5.11 -11.70 0.72
N THR A 323 -6.22 -12.07 0.09
CA THR A 323 -6.24 -13.00 -1.05
C THR A 323 -7.20 -12.53 -2.14
N CYS A 324 -8.48 -12.92 -2.09
CA CYS A 324 -9.46 -12.65 -3.15
C CYS A 324 -9.72 -11.16 -3.35
N ASN A 325 -9.92 -10.40 -2.25
CA ASN A 325 -10.19 -8.96 -2.34
C ASN A 325 -8.96 -8.20 -2.86
N ALA A 326 -7.76 -8.62 -2.46
CA ALA A 326 -6.52 -8.06 -2.99
C ALA A 326 -6.38 -8.36 -4.50
N ALA A 327 -6.68 -9.59 -4.93
CA ALA A 327 -6.69 -9.96 -6.34
C ALA A 327 -7.68 -9.09 -7.15
N GLU A 328 -8.86 -8.81 -6.59
CA GLU A 328 -9.86 -7.94 -7.22
C GLU A 328 -9.37 -6.49 -7.32
N LEU A 329 -8.80 -5.95 -6.23
CA LEU A 329 -8.24 -4.60 -6.23
C LEU A 329 -7.12 -4.45 -7.27
N PHE A 330 -6.26 -5.45 -7.39
CA PHE A 330 -5.12 -5.44 -8.31
C PHE A 330 -5.49 -5.75 -9.76
N GLY A 331 -6.76 -6.12 -10.05
CA GLY A 331 -7.18 -6.56 -11.38
C GLY A 331 -6.60 -7.91 -11.80
N MET A 332 -6.26 -8.76 -10.82
CA MET A 332 -5.59 -10.07 -11.04
C MET A 332 -6.47 -11.26 -10.66
N GLN A 333 -7.81 -11.11 -10.74
CA GLN A 333 -8.72 -12.23 -10.52
C GLN A 333 -8.45 -13.35 -11.54
N GLY A 334 -8.45 -14.58 -11.07
CA GLY A 334 -8.11 -15.74 -11.90
C GLY A 334 -6.61 -16.01 -12.04
N GLU A 335 -5.76 -15.08 -11.61
CA GLU A 335 -4.30 -15.29 -11.59
C GLU A 335 -3.78 -15.57 -10.17
N ILE A 336 -4.31 -14.84 -9.18
CA ILE A 336 -3.95 -14.99 -7.77
C ILE A 336 -5.22 -15.00 -6.90
N GLY A 337 -5.04 -15.20 -5.59
CA GLY A 337 -6.12 -15.09 -4.59
C GLY A 337 -6.93 -16.34 -4.34
N THR A 338 -6.83 -17.37 -5.20
CA THR A 338 -7.56 -18.64 -5.03
C THR A 338 -6.67 -19.86 -5.34
N VAL A 339 -7.06 -21.03 -4.78
CA VAL A 339 -6.50 -22.33 -5.16
C VAL A 339 -7.50 -22.99 -6.12
N SER A 340 -7.47 -22.58 -7.37
CA SER A 340 -8.35 -23.05 -8.43
C SER A 340 -7.58 -23.51 -9.66
N VAL A 341 -8.23 -24.27 -10.54
CA VAL A 341 -7.65 -24.70 -11.82
C VAL A 341 -7.49 -23.48 -12.74
N GLY A 342 -6.31 -23.36 -13.39
CA GLY A 342 -6.01 -22.25 -14.31
C GLY A 342 -4.86 -21.30 -13.81
#